data_23943c3b3125b6cc5d6b32d6523fbd57
#
_entry.id   23943c3b3125b6cc5d6b32d6523fbd57
#
_cell.length_a   1.000
_cell.length_b   1.000
_cell.length_c   1.000
_cell.angle_alpha   90.00
_cell.angle_beta   90.00
_cell.angle_gamma   90.00
#
_symmetry.space_group_name_H-M   'P 1'
#
loop_
_entity.id
_entity.type
_entity.pdbx_description
1 polymer ?
#
loop_
_entity_poly.entity_id
_entity_poly.type
_entity_poly.pdbx_seq_one_letter_code
_entity_poly.pdbx_strand_id
1 'polypeptide(L)'
;MVAAADESRLRERHVQDCLRAATVVGAADRTSYDLGSGAGLPGVVVAIACPSLQMTLVESRRPRAAFLQLVVERLGLGNARVAGVRVETLTEPVDLCFARAFTRVAKAWKSAEPLLSPQGRLVYFAGERFEPAALPKDTLSTMVTTSALARSGPLVIMSRQ
;
A
#
# COMPACT_ATOMS: atom_id res chain seq x y z
N MET A 1 17.74 5.76 -8.68
CA MET A 1 18.88 6.19 -7.87
C MET A 1 18.38 7.33 -6.98
N VAL A 2 18.36 7.15 -5.67
CA VAL A 2 18.00 8.22 -4.71
C VAL A 2 19.26 9.06 -4.51
N ALA A 3 19.17 10.40 -4.62
CA ALA A 3 20.32 11.27 -4.38
C ALA A 3 20.73 11.18 -2.91
N ALA A 4 22.03 11.25 -2.61
CA ALA A 4 22.56 11.15 -1.24
C ALA A 4 21.96 12.20 -0.28
N ALA A 5 21.55 13.37 -0.78
CA ALA A 5 20.81 14.39 -0.03
C ALA A 5 19.36 14.00 0.34
N ASP A 6 18.85 12.91 -0.25
CA ASP A 6 17.47 12.41 -0.02
C ASP A 6 17.44 11.25 0.99
N GLU A 7 18.58 10.76 1.46
CA GLU A 7 18.67 9.58 2.30
C GLU A 7 18.05 9.79 3.69
N SER A 8 18.27 10.95 4.32
CA SER A 8 17.60 11.34 5.56
C SER A 8 16.10 11.58 5.33
N ARG A 9 15.74 12.18 4.20
CA ARG A 9 14.35 12.39 3.76
C ARG A 9 13.64 11.10 3.40
N LEU A 10 14.37 10.08 2.88
CA LEU A 10 13.83 8.76 2.59
C LEU A 10 13.33 8.10 3.88
N ARG A 11 14.11 8.14 4.94
CA ARG A 11 13.75 7.58 6.24
C ARG A 11 12.55 8.29 6.87
N GLU A 12 12.57 9.61 6.90
CA GLU A 12 11.51 10.39 7.56
C GLU A 12 10.23 10.47 6.72
N ARG A 13 10.35 10.76 5.42
CA ARG A 13 9.17 10.99 4.58
C ARG A 13 8.54 9.73 4.03
N HIS A 14 9.33 8.72 3.71
CA HIS A 14 8.80 7.53 3.02
C HIS A 14 8.61 6.35 3.95
N VAL A 15 9.60 6.01 4.77
CA VAL A 15 9.49 4.84 5.66
C VAL A 15 8.53 5.13 6.80
N GLN A 16 8.65 6.28 7.48
CA GLN A 16 7.71 6.64 8.55
C GLN A 16 6.28 6.83 8.04
N ASP A 17 6.13 7.41 6.84
CA ASP A 17 4.83 7.51 6.20
C ASP A 17 4.21 6.12 5.93
N CYS A 18 5.01 5.16 5.49
CA CYS A 18 4.56 3.78 5.28
C CYS A 18 4.24 3.05 6.58
N LEU A 19 4.96 3.33 7.68
CA LEU A 19 4.68 2.73 9.00
C LEU A 19 3.29 3.10 9.53
N ARG A 20 2.72 4.23 9.14
CA ARG A 20 1.32 4.57 9.45
C ARG A 20 0.35 3.50 8.94
N ALA A 21 0.63 2.91 7.78
CA ALA A 21 -0.23 1.85 7.24
C ALA A 21 -0.16 0.56 8.07
N ALA A 22 0.93 0.30 8.76
CA ALA A 22 1.02 -0.84 9.66
C ALA A 22 0.06 -0.71 10.87
N THR A 23 -0.25 0.52 11.31
CA THR A 23 -1.16 0.75 12.45
C THR A 23 -2.63 0.46 12.13
N VAL A 24 -2.99 0.36 10.86
CA VAL A 24 -4.36 0.04 10.43
C VAL A 24 -4.55 -1.44 10.06
N VAL A 25 -3.49 -2.24 10.15
CA VAL A 25 -3.56 -3.70 10.01
C VAL A 25 -4.18 -4.28 11.27
N GLY A 26 -5.33 -4.93 11.12
CA GLY A 26 -6.05 -5.57 12.21
C GLY A 26 -5.55 -6.98 12.52
N ALA A 27 -5.82 -7.47 13.73
CA ALA A 27 -5.43 -8.82 14.14
C ALA A 27 -6.06 -9.94 13.30
N ALA A 28 -7.15 -9.66 12.59
CA ALA A 28 -7.83 -10.62 11.70
C ALA A 28 -7.27 -10.61 10.26
N ASP A 29 -6.53 -9.58 9.85
CA ASP A 29 -6.00 -9.46 8.50
C ASP A 29 -4.88 -10.49 8.27
N ARG A 30 -4.95 -11.25 7.19
CA ARG A 30 -4.00 -12.31 6.85
C ARG A 30 -3.31 -12.08 5.52
N THR A 31 -4.01 -11.51 4.55
CA THR A 31 -3.56 -11.41 3.16
C THR A 31 -3.66 -9.97 2.64
N SER A 32 -2.69 -9.58 1.83
CA SER A 32 -2.68 -8.22 1.29
C SER A 32 -2.00 -8.09 -0.08
N TYR A 33 -2.42 -7.08 -0.82
CA TYR A 33 -1.76 -6.60 -2.02
C TYR A 33 -1.21 -5.18 -1.82
N ASP A 34 0.00 -4.93 -2.28
CA ASP A 34 0.51 -3.59 -2.52
C ASP A 34 0.41 -3.29 -4.03
N LEU A 35 -0.54 -2.44 -4.40
CA LEU A 35 -0.91 -2.19 -5.80
C LEU A 35 0.05 -1.19 -6.45
N GLY A 36 0.83 -1.66 -7.42
CA GLY A 36 1.86 -0.87 -8.08
C GLY A 36 3.03 -0.56 -7.15
N SER A 37 3.60 -1.57 -6.54
CA SER A 37 4.59 -1.48 -5.45
C SER A 37 5.83 -0.63 -5.78
N GLY A 38 6.21 -0.49 -7.05
CA GLY A 38 7.29 0.38 -7.50
C GLY A 38 8.64 0.08 -6.82
N ALA A 39 9.03 0.94 -5.87
CA ALA A 39 10.24 0.76 -5.06
C ALA A 39 10.00 -0.08 -3.78
N GLY A 40 8.81 -0.67 -3.61
CA GLY A 40 8.44 -1.48 -2.45
C GLY A 40 7.77 -0.71 -1.32
N LEU A 41 7.29 0.49 -1.57
CA LEU A 41 6.65 1.35 -0.57
C LEU A 41 5.16 1.55 -0.86
N PRO A 42 4.26 1.16 0.03
CA PRO A 42 4.50 0.81 1.42
C PRO A 42 4.76 -0.68 1.69
N GLY A 43 4.55 -1.59 0.73
CA GLY A 43 4.42 -3.02 0.94
C GLY A 43 5.57 -3.66 1.71
N VAL A 44 6.82 -3.35 1.36
CA VAL A 44 8.01 -3.88 2.08
C VAL A 44 8.02 -3.42 3.55
N VAL A 45 7.73 -2.15 3.81
CA VAL A 45 7.72 -1.61 5.18
C VAL A 45 6.62 -2.24 6.01
N VAL A 46 5.42 -2.41 5.43
CA VAL A 46 4.29 -3.08 6.10
C VAL A 46 4.61 -4.55 6.35
N ALA A 47 5.21 -5.26 5.40
CA ALA A 47 5.62 -6.66 5.58
C ALA A 47 6.62 -6.84 6.73
N ILE A 48 7.58 -5.91 6.88
CA ILE A 48 8.52 -5.90 8.01
C ILE A 48 7.79 -5.65 9.34
N ALA A 49 6.90 -4.66 9.36
CA ALA A 49 6.20 -4.24 10.58
C ALA A 49 5.10 -5.23 11.02
N CYS A 50 4.52 -5.98 10.08
CA CYS A 50 3.42 -6.91 10.31
C CYS A 50 3.78 -8.33 9.82
N PRO A 51 4.61 -9.11 10.54
CA PRO A 51 5.10 -10.41 10.07
C PRO A 51 4.01 -11.47 9.85
N SER A 52 2.84 -11.32 10.50
CA SER A 52 1.68 -12.21 10.32
C SER A 52 0.87 -11.94 9.05
N LEU A 53 1.06 -10.78 8.41
CA LEU A 53 0.38 -10.40 7.19
C LEU A 53 1.15 -10.90 5.97
N GLN A 54 0.52 -11.73 5.14
CA GLN A 54 1.08 -12.15 3.85
C GLN A 54 0.95 -11.03 2.84
N MET A 55 2.07 -10.46 2.40
CA MET A 55 2.14 -9.34 1.48
C MET A 55 2.48 -9.80 0.07
N THR A 56 1.67 -9.45 -0.91
CA THR A 56 2.01 -9.60 -2.33
C THR A 56 2.28 -8.23 -2.94
N LEU A 57 3.53 -8.01 -3.32
CA LEU A 57 3.98 -6.80 -4.01
C LEU A 57 3.64 -6.92 -5.51
N VAL A 58 2.68 -6.13 -5.98
CA VAL A 58 2.18 -6.21 -7.37
C VAL A 58 2.84 -5.12 -8.21
N GLU A 59 3.63 -5.51 -9.19
CA GLU A 59 4.33 -4.58 -10.08
C GLU A 59 4.42 -5.14 -11.51
N SER A 60 3.85 -4.44 -12.47
CA SER A 60 3.79 -4.91 -13.86
C SER A 60 5.08 -4.71 -14.65
N ARG A 61 5.94 -3.80 -14.23
CA ARG A 61 7.20 -3.49 -14.92
C ARG A 61 8.28 -4.48 -14.49
N ARG A 62 8.70 -5.34 -15.41
CA ARG A 62 9.70 -6.41 -15.16
C ARG A 62 10.96 -5.96 -14.41
N PRO A 63 11.64 -4.82 -14.75
CA PRO A 63 12.82 -4.40 -14.00
C PRO A 63 12.54 -4.06 -12.54
N ARG A 64 11.36 -3.46 -12.24
CA ARG A 64 10.95 -3.15 -10.87
C ARG A 64 10.55 -4.41 -10.10
N ALA A 65 9.83 -5.32 -10.74
CA ALA A 65 9.49 -6.60 -10.12
C ALA A 65 10.76 -7.40 -9.77
N ALA A 66 11.77 -7.45 -10.66
CA ALA A 66 13.06 -8.08 -10.37
C ALA A 66 13.80 -7.40 -9.20
N PHE A 67 13.77 -6.07 -9.14
CA PHE A 67 14.31 -5.32 -8.00
C PHE A 67 13.61 -5.69 -6.68
N LEU A 68 12.28 -5.76 -6.69
CA LEU A 68 11.51 -6.15 -5.51
C LEU A 68 11.82 -7.59 -5.06
N GLN A 69 12.02 -8.52 -5.98
CA GLN A 69 12.44 -9.89 -5.66
C GLN A 69 13.78 -9.89 -4.91
N LEU A 70 14.76 -9.13 -5.40
CA LEU A 70 16.05 -8.98 -4.71
C LEU A 70 15.90 -8.34 -3.32
N VAL A 71 15.00 -7.36 -3.15
CA VAL A 71 14.74 -6.74 -1.85
C VAL A 71 14.14 -7.74 -0.87
N VAL A 72 13.09 -8.48 -1.30
CA VAL A 72 12.42 -9.50 -0.47
C VAL A 72 13.42 -10.57 -0.02
N GLU A 73 14.26 -11.06 -0.96
CA GLU A 73 15.27 -12.06 -0.69
C GLU A 73 16.36 -11.54 0.28
N ARG A 74 16.92 -10.36 0.01
CA ARG A 74 17.99 -9.78 0.84
C ARG A 74 17.54 -9.44 2.26
N LEU A 75 16.27 -9.05 2.42
CA LEU A 75 15.69 -8.77 3.74
C LEU A 75 15.15 -10.02 4.43
N GLY A 76 15.17 -11.18 3.77
CA GLY A 76 14.67 -12.44 4.33
C GLY A 76 13.17 -12.40 4.70
N LEU A 77 12.36 -11.69 3.91
CA LEU A 77 10.94 -11.51 4.20
C LEU A 77 10.13 -12.75 3.82
N GLY A 78 9.99 -13.69 4.75
CA GLY A 78 9.24 -14.93 4.52
C GLY A 78 7.72 -14.72 4.33
N ASN A 79 7.20 -13.55 4.69
CA ASN A 79 5.80 -13.15 4.53
C ASN A 79 5.55 -12.23 3.33
N ALA A 80 6.53 -12.03 2.44
CA ALA A 80 6.37 -11.20 1.26
C ALA A 80 6.71 -11.97 -0.01
N ARG A 81 5.94 -11.73 -1.07
CA ARG A 81 6.20 -12.26 -2.43
C ARG A 81 5.96 -11.18 -3.47
N VAL A 82 6.52 -11.35 -4.66
CA VAL A 82 6.35 -10.42 -5.77
C VAL A 82 5.50 -11.05 -6.87
N ALA A 83 4.48 -10.32 -7.30
CA ALA A 83 3.68 -10.65 -8.48
C ALA A 83 4.04 -9.69 -9.62
N GLY A 84 4.79 -10.18 -10.61
CA GLY A 84 5.22 -9.42 -11.79
C GLY A 84 4.11 -9.30 -12.85
N VAL A 85 2.92 -8.86 -12.43
CA VAL A 85 1.69 -8.84 -13.27
C VAL A 85 0.98 -7.49 -13.16
N ARG A 86 -0.01 -7.27 -14.02
CA ARG A 86 -0.93 -6.15 -13.88
C ARG A 86 -1.97 -6.43 -12.81
N VAL A 87 -2.40 -5.41 -12.08
CA VAL A 87 -3.41 -5.52 -11.02
C VAL A 87 -4.70 -6.17 -11.53
N GLU A 88 -5.11 -5.85 -12.76
CA GLU A 88 -6.33 -6.34 -13.39
C GLU A 88 -6.32 -7.86 -13.67
N THR A 89 -5.17 -8.51 -13.55
CA THR A 89 -5.06 -9.98 -13.75
C THR A 89 -5.14 -10.77 -12.44
N LEU A 90 -5.21 -10.10 -11.32
CA LEU A 90 -5.36 -10.73 -10.01
C LEU A 90 -6.81 -11.19 -9.81
N THR A 91 -6.98 -12.33 -9.18
CA THR A 91 -8.31 -12.96 -8.94
C THR A 91 -8.52 -13.38 -7.48
N GLU A 92 -7.45 -13.58 -6.74
CA GLU A 92 -7.54 -14.03 -5.36
C GLU A 92 -7.98 -12.88 -4.43
N PRO A 93 -9.01 -13.05 -3.61
CA PRO A 93 -9.43 -12.02 -2.68
C PRO A 93 -8.44 -11.87 -1.51
N VAL A 94 -8.29 -10.62 -1.03
CA VAL A 94 -7.43 -10.29 0.10
C VAL A 94 -8.14 -9.41 1.12
N ASP A 95 -7.61 -9.37 2.34
CA ASP A 95 -8.16 -8.55 3.42
C ASP A 95 -7.78 -7.08 3.26
N LEU A 96 -6.59 -6.81 2.72
CA LEU A 96 -6.10 -5.45 2.54
C LEU A 96 -5.52 -5.24 1.15
N CYS A 97 -5.83 -4.08 0.57
CA CYS A 97 -5.07 -3.50 -0.53
C CYS A 97 -4.40 -2.21 -0.05
N PHE A 98 -3.14 -2.02 -0.41
CA PHE A 98 -2.42 -0.76 -0.22
C PHE A 98 -2.23 -0.07 -1.56
N ALA A 99 -2.39 1.25 -1.60
CA ALA A 99 -2.12 2.04 -2.79
C ALA A 99 -1.44 3.36 -2.42
N ARG A 100 -0.17 3.51 -2.81
CA ARG A 100 0.63 4.72 -2.62
C ARG A 100 1.20 5.17 -3.97
N ALA A 101 0.91 6.40 -4.37
CA ALA A 101 1.32 6.95 -5.68
C ALA A 101 0.96 6.04 -6.88
N PHE A 102 -0.03 5.18 -6.73
CA PHE A 102 -0.49 4.24 -7.75
C PHE A 102 -1.33 4.95 -8.81
N THR A 103 -2.45 5.55 -8.38
CA THR A 103 -3.35 6.34 -9.24
C THR A 103 -4.27 7.21 -8.37
N ARG A 104 -5.19 7.98 -9.01
CA ARG A 104 -6.21 8.76 -8.28
C ARG A 104 -7.14 7.84 -7.49
N VAL A 105 -7.67 8.32 -6.37
CA VAL A 105 -8.43 7.53 -5.39
C VAL A 105 -9.58 6.72 -5.98
N ALA A 106 -10.42 7.33 -6.84
CA ALA A 106 -11.53 6.63 -7.47
C ALA A 106 -11.07 5.47 -8.37
N LYS A 107 -9.96 5.64 -9.11
CA LYS A 107 -9.39 4.57 -9.94
C LYS A 107 -8.69 3.52 -9.07
N ALA A 108 -8.03 3.91 -7.98
CA ALA A 108 -7.44 2.98 -7.03
C ALA A 108 -8.52 2.09 -6.40
N TRP A 109 -9.65 2.68 -6.00
CA TRP A 109 -10.81 1.94 -5.49
C TRP A 109 -11.33 0.94 -6.52
N LYS A 110 -11.60 1.39 -7.75
CA LYS A 110 -12.09 0.53 -8.83
C LYS A 110 -11.15 -0.66 -9.12
N SER A 111 -9.84 -0.49 -8.93
CA SER A 111 -8.87 -1.57 -9.11
C SER A 111 -8.80 -2.49 -7.89
N ALA A 112 -8.97 -1.97 -6.67
CA ALA A 112 -8.86 -2.71 -5.43
C ALA A 112 -10.15 -3.46 -5.07
N GLU A 113 -11.32 -2.82 -5.26
CA GLU A 113 -12.61 -3.34 -4.82
C GLU A 113 -12.88 -4.79 -5.25
N PRO A 114 -12.66 -5.21 -6.51
CA PRO A 114 -12.89 -6.59 -6.93
C PRO A 114 -11.96 -7.61 -6.25
N LEU A 115 -10.84 -7.15 -5.70
CA LEU A 115 -9.83 -7.96 -5.03
C LEU A 115 -10.03 -8.05 -3.51
N LEU A 116 -10.97 -7.27 -2.95
CA LEU A 116 -11.19 -7.27 -1.52
C LEU A 116 -12.14 -8.41 -1.11
N SER A 117 -11.81 -9.10 -0.02
CA SER A 117 -12.72 -9.99 0.69
C SER A 117 -13.96 -9.20 1.18
N PRO A 118 -15.05 -9.84 1.64
CA PRO A 118 -16.26 -9.13 2.04
C PRO A 118 -16.05 -8.03 3.08
N GLN A 119 -15.09 -8.20 3.97
CA GLN A 119 -14.69 -7.20 5.00
C GLN A 119 -13.37 -6.51 4.67
N GLY A 120 -12.87 -6.73 3.46
CA GLY A 120 -11.59 -6.19 3.02
C GLY A 120 -11.61 -4.68 2.84
N ARG A 121 -10.43 -4.07 2.92
CA ARG A 121 -10.26 -2.61 2.90
C ARG A 121 -9.11 -2.20 1.98
N LEU A 122 -9.31 -1.05 1.31
CA LEU A 122 -8.23 -0.34 0.65
C LEU A 122 -7.65 0.71 1.60
N VAL A 123 -6.35 0.68 1.80
CA VAL A 123 -5.57 1.71 2.50
C VAL A 123 -4.89 2.59 1.45
N TYR A 124 -5.49 3.75 1.20
CA TYR A 124 -5.02 4.70 0.20
C TYR A 124 -4.20 5.81 0.83
N PHE A 125 -2.98 6.02 0.35
CA PHE A 125 -2.11 7.13 0.74
C PHE A 125 -2.49 8.38 -0.05
N ALA A 126 -3.26 9.23 0.57
CA ALA A 126 -3.66 10.49 -0.03
C ALA A 126 -2.53 11.53 0.02
N GLY A 127 -2.47 12.40 -0.98
CA GLY A 127 -1.54 13.52 -0.98
C GLY A 127 -1.99 14.64 -0.03
N GLU A 128 -1.11 15.61 0.23
CA GLU A 128 -1.40 16.78 1.09
C GLU A 128 -2.65 17.58 0.63
N ARG A 129 -2.90 17.62 -0.67
CA ARG A 129 -4.04 18.34 -1.28
C ARG A 129 -5.22 17.41 -1.56
N PHE A 130 -5.41 16.40 -0.72
CA PHE A 130 -6.53 15.47 -0.90
C PHE A 130 -7.85 16.13 -0.54
N GLU A 131 -8.81 16.02 -1.44
CA GLU A 131 -10.17 16.51 -1.22
C GLU A 131 -11.12 15.32 -1.01
N PRO A 132 -11.86 15.26 0.12
CA PRO A 132 -12.83 14.19 0.39
C PRO A 132 -13.90 14.02 -0.70
N ALA A 133 -14.22 15.09 -1.43
CA ALA A 133 -15.15 15.04 -2.56
C ALA A 133 -14.69 14.16 -3.72
N ALA A 134 -13.40 13.80 -3.76
CA ALA A 134 -12.85 12.86 -4.76
C ALA A 134 -13.13 11.39 -4.45
N LEU A 135 -13.70 11.08 -3.28
CA LEU A 135 -14.06 9.72 -2.88
C LEU A 135 -15.27 9.22 -3.68
N PRO A 136 -15.29 7.94 -4.06
CA PRO A 136 -16.48 7.32 -4.64
C PRO A 136 -17.65 7.36 -3.65
N LYS A 137 -18.85 7.64 -4.16
CA LYS A 137 -20.08 7.81 -3.33
C LYS A 137 -20.61 6.51 -2.72
N ASP A 138 -20.20 5.39 -3.27
CA ASP A 138 -20.61 4.02 -2.92
C ASP A 138 -19.65 3.33 -1.96
N THR A 139 -18.82 4.10 -1.26
CA THR A 139 -17.84 3.59 -0.31
C THR A 139 -18.07 4.12 1.09
N LEU A 140 -17.77 3.28 2.09
CA LEU A 140 -17.52 3.74 3.46
C LEU A 140 -16.05 4.15 3.53
N SER A 141 -15.77 5.32 4.07
CA SER A 141 -14.40 5.80 4.21
C SER A 141 -14.14 6.40 5.58
N THR A 142 -12.96 6.09 6.13
CA THR A 142 -12.43 6.69 7.35
C THR A 142 -11.07 7.29 7.05
N MET A 143 -10.83 8.51 7.49
CA MET A 143 -9.54 9.16 7.35
C MET A 143 -8.74 9.07 8.65
N VAL A 144 -7.52 8.55 8.55
CA VAL A 144 -6.56 8.53 9.65
C VAL A 144 -5.50 9.58 9.39
N THR A 145 -5.54 10.63 10.19
CA THR A 145 -4.52 11.70 10.16
C THR A 145 -3.64 11.53 11.39
N THR A 146 -2.37 11.24 11.18
CA THR A 146 -1.38 11.22 12.26
C THR A 146 -0.56 12.50 12.19
N SER A 147 -0.48 13.23 13.29
CA SER A 147 0.25 14.50 13.43
C SER A 147 1.78 14.36 13.36
N ALA A 148 2.29 13.14 13.27
CA ALA A 148 3.72 12.84 13.37
C ALA A 148 4.56 13.29 12.17
N LEU A 149 3.94 13.60 11.03
CA LEU A 149 4.66 13.98 9.80
C LEU A 149 4.06 15.24 9.19
N ALA A 150 4.76 16.34 9.33
CA ALA A 150 4.34 17.68 8.96
C ALA A 150 3.99 17.92 7.47
N ARG A 151 4.06 16.89 6.61
CA ARG A 151 3.79 16.98 5.15
C ARG A 151 3.26 15.68 4.54
N SER A 152 2.58 14.85 5.29
CA SER A 152 1.89 13.67 4.75
C SER A 152 0.38 13.90 4.73
N GLY A 153 -0.26 13.63 3.61
CA GLY A 153 -1.72 13.60 3.55
C GLY A 153 -2.31 12.46 4.40
N PRO A 154 -3.63 12.40 4.56
CA PRO A 154 -4.26 11.35 5.35
C PRO A 154 -4.11 9.96 4.72
N LEU A 155 -4.16 8.92 5.55
CA LEU A 155 -4.54 7.60 5.08
C LEU A 155 -6.05 7.54 4.96
N VAL A 156 -6.54 7.15 3.81
CA VAL A 156 -7.96 6.94 3.56
C VAL A 156 -8.22 5.45 3.53
N ILE A 157 -8.98 4.95 4.50
CA ILE A 157 -9.38 3.55 4.59
C ILE A 157 -10.76 3.45 3.95
N MET A 158 -10.90 2.63 2.92
CA MET A 158 -12.12 2.49 2.15
C MET A 158 -12.59 1.04 2.17
N SER A 159 -13.90 0.83 2.38
CA SER A 159 -14.57 -0.46 2.31
C SER A 159 -15.88 -0.36 1.53
N ARG A 160 -16.45 -1.50 1.18
CA ARG A 160 -17.81 -1.57 0.63
C ARG A 160 -18.83 -1.06 1.66
N GLN A 161 -19.95 -0.49 1.17
CA GLN A 161 -21.13 -0.19 2.00
C GLN A 161 -21.81 -1.46 2.46
#